data_66f76bb9a039453d8fd3b31f5429708d
#
_entry.id   66f76bb9a039453d8fd3b31f5429708d
#
_cell.length_a   1.000
_cell.length_b   1.000
_cell.length_c   1.000
_cell.angle_alpha   90.00
_cell.angle_beta   90.00
_cell.angle_gamma   90.00
#
_symmetry.space_group_name_H-M   'P 1'
#
loop_
_entity.id
_entity.type
_entity.pdbx_description
1 polymer ?
#
loop_
_entity_poly.entity_id
_entity_poly.type
_entity_poly.pdbx_seq_one_letter_code
_entity_poly.pdbx_strand_id
1 'polypeptide(L)'
;MAIGPGLLARGPWTPDQVEVSWRHDTFVPDPSAIEAADLALNALRRRGSPSHDGLAARLAGFDSGEHRLCLELQPARWALRLIAHDAAQSMSVLCVVRAADGSWLAGRRAAWLASWAGRWALGAGGSVEVDENPTHSMDRELREEWSVIPERLTVEAMVCLPSGVVLLVGMAWLPDGAKVSPDHEHDEFAWWPADVEQWPAEADEPLRRMGALLSYT
;
A
#
# COMPACT_ATOMS: atom_id res chain seq x y z
N MET A 1 -5.81 8.68 -20.11
CA MET A 1 -4.62 9.51 -19.80
C MET A 1 -3.61 8.58 -19.14
N ALA A 2 -2.36 8.55 -19.59
CA ALA A 2 -1.34 7.72 -18.93
C ALA A 2 -1.02 8.30 -17.55
N ILE A 3 -1.10 7.46 -16.50
CA ILE A 3 -0.77 7.82 -15.12
C ILE A 3 0.75 7.68 -14.98
N GLY A 4 1.46 8.80 -14.78
CA GLY A 4 2.91 8.81 -14.56
C GLY A 4 3.29 8.76 -13.09
N PRO A 5 4.58 8.45 -12.76
CA PRO A 5 5.07 8.45 -11.38
C PRO A 5 4.92 9.81 -10.69
N GLY A 6 4.56 9.79 -9.42
CA GLY A 6 4.42 10.96 -8.57
C GLY A 6 3.14 11.00 -7.74
N LEU A 7 2.90 12.13 -7.10
CA LEU A 7 1.68 12.38 -6.35
C LEU A 7 0.54 12.58 -7.33
N LEU A 8 -0.51 11.76 -7.21
CA LEU A 8 -1.72 11.81 -8.06
C LEU A 8 -2.82 12.63 -7.42
N ALA A 9 -3.02 12.47 -6.11
CA ALA A 9 -4.03 13.19 -5.35
C ALA A 9 -3.60 13.31 -3.88
N ARG A 10 -4.10 14.35 -3.19
CA ARG A 10 -3.81 14.61 -1.77
C ARG A 10 -5.11 14.84 -1.01
N GLY A 11 -5.23 14.13 0.13
CA GLY A 11 -6.27 14.28 1.11
C GLY A 11 -5.98 15.36 2.17
N PRO A 12 -6.51 15.19 3.39
CA PRO A 12 -7.08 13.94 3.89
C PRO A 12 -8.54 13.70 3.44
N TRP A 13 -8.89 12.43 3.27
CA TRP A 13 -10.26 11.94 3.09
C TRP A 13 -10.59 10.92 4.16
N THR A 14 -11.79 10.94 4.67
CA THR A 14 -12.33 9.86 5.51
C THR A 14 -12.74 8.66 4.64
N PRO A 15 -12.86 7.44 5.18
CA PRO A 15 -13.23 6.26 4.38
C PRO A 15 -14.53 6.41 3.59
N ASP A 16 -15.53 7.13 4.13
CA ASP A 16 -16.82 7.43 3.49
C ASP A 16 -16.72 8.47 2.35
N GLN A 17 -15.61 9.20 2.26
CA GLN A 17 -15.31 10.12 1.16
C GLN A 17 -14.54 9.45 0.01
N VAL A 18 -14.20 8.16 0.14
CA VAL A 18 -13.56 7.36 -0.90
C VAL A 18 -14.60 6.51 -1.61
N GLU A 19 -15.04 6.98 -2.76
CA GLU A 19 -16.01 6.29 -3.61
C GLU A 19 -15.31 5.40 -4.63
N VAL A 20 -15.82 4.19 -4.81
CA VAL A 20 -15.24 3.21 -5.74
C VAL A 20 -16.30 2.73 -6.72
N SER A 21 -15.94 2.76 -7.99
CA SER A 21 -16.68 2.10 -9.05
C SER A 21 -15.80 1.03 -9.71
N TRP A 22 -16.42 -0.08 -10.12
CA TRP A 22 -15.71 -1.18 -10.75
C TRP A 22 -16.12 -1.34 -12.21
N ARG A 23 -15.12 -1.50 -13.08
CA ARG A 23 -15.36 -2.00 -14.44
C ARG A 23 -15.66 -3.49 -14.40
N HIS A 24 -16.58 -3.92 -15.23
CA HIS A 24 -16.95 -5.34 -15.31
C HIS A 24 -15.99 -6.16 -16.19
N ASP A 25 -15.25 -5.51 -17.08
CA ASP A 25 -14.28 -6.16 -17.96
C ASP A 25 -12.92 -6.29 -17.26
N THR A 26 -12.25 -7.40 -17.50
CA THR A 26 -10.86 -7.59 -17.04
C THR A 26 -9.89 -6.86 -17.96
N PHE A 27 -8.92 -6.17 -17.39
CA PHE A 27 -7.85 -5.53 -18.16
C PHE A 27 -7.02 -6.58 -18.93
N VAL A 28 -6.87 -6.34 -20.22
CA VAL A 28 -6.05 -7.17 -21.11
C VAL A 28 -4.78 -6.40 -21.47
N PRO A 29 -3.61 -6.80 -20.93
CA PRO A 29 -2.34 -6.16 -21.26
C PRO A 29 -1.83 -6.61 -22.63
N ASP A 30 -0.80 -5.91 -23.12
CA ASP A 30 -0.09 -6.34 -24.30
C ASP A 30 0.55 -7.73 -24.12
N PRO A 31 0.70 -8.54 -25.19
CA PRO A 31 1.33 -9.88 -25.10
C PRO A 31 2.71 -9.88 -24.45
N SER A 32 3.53 -8.87 -24.70
CA SER A 32 4.86 -8.71 -24.08
C SER A 32 4.78 -8.52 -22.56
N ALA A 33 3.75 -7.82 -22.07
CA ALA A 33 3.53 -7.66 -20.63
C ALA A 33 3.07 -8.97 -19.98
N ILE A 34 2.27 -9.78 -20.68
CA ILE A 34 1.88 -11.11 -20.20
C ILE A 34 3.13 -11.99 -20.02
N GLU A 35 3.99 -12.05 -21.01
CA GLU A 35 5.23 -12.84 -20.95
C GLU A 35 6.15 -12.35 -19.82
N ALA A 36 6.33 -11.03 -19.66
CA ALA A 36 7.12 -10.45 -18.59
C ALA A 36 6.55 -10.79 -17.20
N ALA A 37 5.21 -10.74 -17.04
CA ALA A 37 4.53 -11.11 -15.80
C ALA A 37 4.75 -12.59 -15.48
N ASP A 38 4.65 -13.49 -16.47
CA ASP A 38 4.89 -14.92 -16.30
C ASP A 38 6.33 -15.20 -15.84
N LEU A 39 7.31 -14.55 -16.45
CA LEU A 39 8.72 -14.66 -16.05
C LEU A 39 8.94 -14.18 -14.63
N ALA A 40 8.38 -13.02 -14.26
CA ALA A 40 8.49 -12.44 -12.92
C ALA A 40 7.82 -13.32 -11.86
N LEU A 41 6.62 -13.82 -12.13
CA LEU A 41 5.88 -14.72 -11.24
C LEU A 41 6.65 -16.04 -11.01
N ASN A 42 7.18 -16.64 -12.08
CA ASN A 42 7.99 -17.85 -11.99
C ASN A 42 9.28 -17.62 -11.19
N ALA A 43 9.91 -16.46 -11.33
CA ALA A 43 11.09 -16.09 -10.53
C ALA A 43 10.72 -15.97 -9.03
N LEU A 44 9.56 -15.38 -8.72
CA LEU A 44 9.07 -15.25 -7.37
C LEU A 44 8.80 -16.62 -6.72
N ARG A 45 8.11 -17.51 -7.44
CA ARG A 45 7.83 -18.89 -6.99
C ARG A 45 9.09 -19.68 -6.71
N ARG A 46 10.12 -19.57 -7.57
CA ARG A 46 11.41 -20.25 -7.35
C ARG A 46 12.13 -19.79 -6.09
N ARG A 47 11.88 -18.57 -5.58
CA ARG A 47 12.43 -18.06 -4.32
C ARG A 47 11.59 -18.45 -3.11
N GLY A 48 10.46 -19.13 -3.30
CA GLY A 48 9.55 -19.48 -2.22
C GLY A 48 8.77 -18.30 -1.64
N SER A 49 8.77 -17.14 -2.34
CA SER A 49 7.96 -15.99 -1.90
C SER A 49 6.48 -16.23 -2.16
N PRO A 50 5.57 -15.73 -1.30
CA PRO A 50 4.16 -15.81 -1.53
C PRO A 50 3.79 -15.18 -2.87
N SER A 51 2.98 -15.87 -3.60
CA SER A 51 2.54 -15.42 -4.92
C SER A 51 1.27 -16.14 -5.33
N HIS A 52 0.41 -15.42 -5.99
CA HIS A 52 -0.76 -16.01 -6.64
C HIS A 52 -0.85 -15.53 -8.09
N ASP A 53 -1.72 -16.14 -8.87
CA ASP A 53 -1.97 -15.74 -10.25
C ASP A 53 -3.46 -15.43 -10.46
N GLY A 54 -4.07 -14.87 -9.42
CA GLY A 54 -5.44 -14.38 -9.43
C GLY A 54 -5.56 -12.97 -9.99
N LEU A 55 -6.77 -12.44 -9.88
CA LEU A 55 -7.07 -11.05 -10.18
C LEU A 55 -6.89 -10.18 -8.93
N ALA A 56 -6.52 -8.93 -9.16
CA ALA A 56 -6.47 -7.86 -8.17
C ALA A 56 -6.91 -6.55 -8.84
N ALA A 57 -7.06 -5.49 -8.07
CA ALA A 57 -7.43 -4.19 -8.60
C ALA A 57 -6.28 -3.52 -9.35
N ARG A 58 -6.63 -2.82 -10.44
CA ARG A 58 -5.83 -1.75 -11.05
C ARG A 58 -6.63 -0.46 -11.07
N LEU A 59 -5.95 0.68 -11.03
CA LEU A 59 -6.57 1.98 -11.21
C LEU A 59 -6.81 2.21 -12.72
N ALA A 60 -8.08 2.33 -13.12
CA ALA A 60 -8.47 2.65 -14.48
C ALA A 60 -8.66 4.15 -14.69
N GLY A 61 -9.10 4.84 -13.64
CA GLY A 61 -9.30 6.29 -13.62
C GLY A 61 -9.55 6.80 -12.22
N PHE A 62 -9.47 8.10 -12.02
CA PHE A 62 -9.82 8.76 -10.78
C PHE A 62 -10.23 10.20 -10.99
N ASP A 63 -11.00 10.72 -10.03
CA ASP A 63 -11.27 12.14 -9.83
C ASP A 63 -11.09 12.47 -8.35
N SER A 64 -10.54 13.63 -8.04
CA SER A 64 -10.26 14.03 -6.66
C SER A 64 -10.62 15.49 -6.42
N GLY A 65 -11.23 15.73 -5.27
CA GLY A 65 -11.57 17.05 -4.73
C GLY A 65 -11.31 17.12 -3.24
N GLU A 66 -11.57 18.25 -2.64
CA GLU A 66 -11.34 18.51 -1.22
C GLU A 66 -12.09 17.51 -0.31
N HIS A 67 -13.31 17.13 -0.70
CA HIS A 67 -14.20 16.31 0.14
C HIS A 67 -14.51 14.94 -0.49
N ARG A 68 -13.84 14.56 -1.56
CA ARG A 68 -14.15 13.32 -2.29
C ARG A 68 -12.95 12.82 -3.08
N LEU A 69 -12.74 11.52 -3.02
CA LEU A 69 -11.87 10.78 -3.92
C LEU A 69 -12.71 9.70 -4.61
N CYS A 70 -12.86 9.81 -5.93
CA CYS A 70 -13.55 8.79 -6.74
C CYS A 70 -12.52 7.95 -7.48
N LEU A 71 -12.59 6.65 -7.32
CA LEU A 71 -11.71 5.68 -7.97
C LEU A 71 -12.52 4.81 -8.93
N GLU A 72 -12.08 4.72 -10.16
CA GLU A 72 -12.54 3.71 -11.10
C GLU A 72 -11.53 2.57 -11.11
N LEU A 73 -11.92 1.42 -10.58
CA LEU A 73 -11.08 0.23 -10.51
C LEU A 73 -11.47 -0.79 -11.59
N GLN A 74 -10.52 -1.63 -11.98
CA GLN A 74 -10.72 -2.68 -12.97
C GLN A 74 -9.98 -3.94 -12.54
N PRO A 75 -10.56 -5.14 -12.67
CA PRO A 75 -9.86 -6.39 -12.45
C PRO A 75 -8.67 -6.51 -13.40
N ALA A 76 -7.50 -6.86 -12.87
CA ALA A 76 -6.31 -7.13 -13.65
C ALA A 76 -5.53 -8.29 -13.03
N ARG A 77 -4.75 -9.00 -13.83
CA ARG A 77 -3.89 -10.08 -13.34
C ARG A 77 -2.90 -9.55 -12.31
N TRP A 78 -2.88 -10.13 -11.11
CA TRP A 78 -2.01 -9.70 -10.02
C TRP A 78 -0.52 -9.70 -10.40
N ALA A 79 -0.08 -10.67 -11.22
CA ALA A 79 1.31 -10.79 -11.62
C ALA A 79 1.85 -9.58 -12.41
N LEU A 80 0.98 -8.73 -13.00
CA LEU A 80 1.39 -7.51 -13.70
C LEU A 80 2.12 -6.53 -12.76
N ARG A 81 1.81 -6.52 -11.46
CA ARG A 81 2.50 -5.69 -10.47
C ARG A 81 4.00 -5.99 -10.33
N LEU A 82 4.43 -7.16 -10.77
CA LEU A 82 5.82 -7.63 -10.68
C LEU A 82 6.70 -7.11 -11.82
N ILE A 83 6.09 -6.51 -12.86
CA ILE A 83 6.83 -5.99 -14.01
C ILE A 83 7.49 -4.67 -13.59
N ALA A 84 8.82 -4.61 -13.70
CA ALA A 84 9.54 -3.38 -13.44
C ALA A 84 9.15 -2.30 -14.47
N HIS A 85 8.77 -1.13 -13.97
CA HIS A 85 8.42 0.06 -14.76
C HIS A 85 7.12 -0.01 -15.59
N ASP A 86 6.35 -1.11 -15.50
CA ASP A 86 5.06 -1.24 -16.17
C ASP A 86 4.10 -2.18 -15.41
N ALA A 87 3.83 -1.85 -14.17
CA ALA A 87 2.91 -2.63 -13.32
C ALA A 87 1.42 -2.39 -13.64
N ALA A 88 1.08 -1.85 -14.80
CA ALA A 88 -0.28 -1.64 -15.31
C ALA A 88 -1.21 -0.88 -14.32
N GLN A 89 -0.68 0.07 -13.56
CA GLN A 89 -1.38 0.80 -12.48
C GLN A 89 -2.02 -0.15 -11.44
N SER A 90 -1.39 -1.31 -11.17
CA SER A 90 -1.84 -2.21 -10.10
C SER A 90 -2.05 -1.46 -8.80
N MET A 91 -3.22 -1.64 -8.17
CA MET A 91 -3.60 -0.90 -6.97
C MET A 91 -3.15 -1.62 -5.72
N SER A 92 -2.52 -0.88 -4.81
CA SER A 92 -2.13 -1.33 -3.48
C SER A 92 -2.48 -0.28 -2.44
N VAL A 93 -2.57 -0.69 -1.19
CA VAL A 93 -2.68 0.21 -0.05
C VAL A 93 -1.41 0.18 0.79
N LEU A 94 -1.14 1.29 1.43
CA LEU A 94 -0.18 1.42 2.53
C LEU A 94 -0.87 2.18 3.65
N CYS A 95 -1.10 1.55 4.78
CA CYS A 95 -1.71 2.17 5.94
C CYS A 95 -0.64 2.38 7.02
N VAL A 96 -0.19 3.61 7.17
CA VAL A 96 0.77 4.01 8.20
C VAL A 96 0.07 4.07 9.54
N VAL A 97 0.69 3.53 10.59
CA VAL A 97 0.08 3.42 11.91
C VAL A 97 0.75 4.36 12.90
N ARG A 98 -0.07 5.10 13.64
CA ARG A 98 0.31 5.99 14.74
C ARG A 98 -0.28 5.52 16.05
N ALA A 99 0.49 5.54 17.12
CA ALA A 99 -0.04 5.41 18.47
C ALA A 99 -0.64 6.73 18.99
N ALA A 100 -1.34 6.69 20.10
CA ALA A 100 -1.97 7.87 20.72
C ALA A 100 -0.97 8.99 21.08
N ASP A 101 0.28 8.62 21.42
CA ASP A 101 1.38 9.55 21.70
C ASP A 101 2.03 10.12 20.44
N GLY A 102 1.56 9.72 19.26
CA GLY A 102 2.06 10.13 17.96
C GLY A 102 3.28 9.34 17.47
N SER A 103 3.74 8.30 18.16
CA SER A 103 4.78 7.42 17.66
C SER A 103 4.32 6.61 16.44
N TRP A 104 5.28 6.20 15.61
CA TRP A 104 5.06 5.50 14.35
C TRP A 104 5.36 4.02 14.47
N LEU A 105 4.46 3.16 14.04
CA LEU A 105 4.72 1.72 13.96
C LEU A 105 5.59 1.43 12.74
N ALA A 106 6.77 0.90 12.98
CA ALA A 106 7.69 0.43 11.96
C ALA A 106 7.91 -1.07 12.11
N GLY A 107 7.90 -1.80 10.99
CA GLY A 107 8.19 -3.23 10.93
C GLY A 107 9.35 -3.53 10.00
N ARG A 108 10.23 -4.46 10.38
CA ARG A 108 11.25 -4.98 9.49
C ARG A 108 10.69 -6.16 8.72
N ARG A 109 10.52 -5.98 7.44
CA ARG A 109 9.92 -6.99 6.57
C ARG A 109 10.82 -8.23 6.44
N ALA A 110 10.21 -9.39 6.49
CA ALA A 110 10.92 -10.68 6.42
C ALA A 110 11.68 -10.83 5.09
N ALA A 111 12.85 -11.48 5.15
CA ALA A 111 13.76 -11.58 4.02
C ALA A 111 13.22 -12.39 2.82
N TRP A 112 12.19 -13.22 3.02
CA TRP A 112 11.58 -14.03 1.97
C TRP A 112 10.49 -13.31 1.16
N LEU A 113 10.08 -12.11 1.56
CA LEU A 113 9.05 -11.35 0.87
C LEU A 113 9.48 -10.86 -0.52
N ALA A 114 8.51 -10.64 -1.39
CA ALA A 114 8.73 -10.19 -2.75
C ALA A 114 9.26 -8.75 -2.84
N SER A 115 8.79 -7.89 -1.94
CA SER A 115 9.07 -6.46 -1.92
C SER A 115 9.59 -6.01 -0.57
N TRP A 116 10.55 -5.10 -0.56
CA TRP A 116 11.14 -4.50 0.65
C TRP A 116 11.76 -5.53 1.62
N ALA A 117 12.14 -6.71 1.12
CA ALA A 117 12.71 -7.80 1.91
C ALA A 117 13.87 -7.33 2.79
N GLY A 118 13.80 -7.61 4.10
CA GLY A 118 14.81 -7.23 5.10
C GLY A 118 14.88 -5.74 5.43
N ARG A 119 14.01 -4.90 4.85
CA ARG A 119 14.00 -3.45 5.07
C ARG A 119 12.91 -3.07 6.08
N TRP A 120 13.11 -1.95 6.75
CA TRP A 120 12.07 -1.32 7.55
C TRP A 120 11.00 -0.68 6.65
N ALA A 121 9.75 -0.78 7.07
CA ALA A 121 8.58 -0.18 6.44
C ALA A 121 7.65 0.36 7.52
N LEU A 122 6.77 1.30 7.16
CA LEU A 122 5.77 1.83 8.10
C LEU A 122 4.43 1.10 7.89
N GLY A 123 3.81 0.72 8.99
CA GLY A 123 2.44 0.20 9.02
C GLY A 123 2.24 -1.09 8.24
N ALA A 124 1.09 -1.22 7.60
CA ALA A 124 0.64 -2.39 6.86
C ALA A 124 0.37 -2.07 5.39
N GLY A 125 0.45 -3.06 4.50
CA GLY A 125 0.11 -2.80 3.11
C GLY A 125 0.07 -4.03 2.23
N GLY A 126 -0.88 -4.01 1.30
CA GLY A 126 -1.11 -5.11 0.37
C GLY A 126 -1.82 -4.71 -0.90
N SER A 127 -2.22 -5.71 -1.68
CA SER A 127 -3.01 -5.51 -2.90
C SER A 127 -4.47 -5.27 -2.55
N VAL A 128 -5.12 -4.42 -3.31
CA VAL A 128 -6.58 -4.30 -3.28
C VAL A 128 -7.18 -5.49 -4.04
N GLU A 129 -8.08 -6.22 -3.40
CA GLU A 129 -8.77 -7.34 -4.03
C GLU A 129 -9.88 -6.88 -4.98
N VAL A 130 -10.32 -7.77 -5.87
CA VAL A 130 -11.46 -7.47 -6.77
C VAL A 130 -12.71 -7.26 -5.93
N ASP A 131 -13.48 -6.24 -6.28
CA ASP A 131 -14.72 -5.80 -5.62
C ASP A 131 -14.52 -5.23 -4.19
N GLU A 132 -13.26 -5.08 -3.74
CA GLU A 132 -12.93 -4.44 -2.45
C GLU A 132 -12.82 -2.91 -2.60
N ASN A 133 -13.25 -2.17 -1.56
CA ASN A 133 -12.88 -0.76 -1.42
C ASN A 133 -11.48 -0.67 -0.80
N PRO A 134 -10.55 0.11 -1.35
CA PRO A 134 -9.19 0.25 -0.80
C PRO A 134 -9.12 0.63 0.69
N THR A 135 -10.12 1.33 1.21
CA THR A 135 -10.17 1.62 2.66
C THR A 135 -10.46 0.37 3.49
N HIS A 136 -11.25 -0.57 2.96
CA HIS A 136 -11.44 -1.88 3.58
C HIS A 136 -10.19 -2.76 3.47
N SER A 137 -9.44 -2.65 2.36
CA SER A 137 -8.12 -3.29 2.25
C SER A 137 -7.18 -2.81 3.35
N MET A 138 -7.15 -1.49 3.67
CA MET A 138 -6.34 -0.96 4.77
C MET A 138 -6.72 -1.60 6.11
N ASP A 139 -8.02 -1.70 6.42
CA ASP A 139 -8.50 -2.34 7.64
C ASP A 139 -8.16 -3.84 7.68
N ARG A 140 -8.25 -4.53 6.56
CA ARG A 140 -7.90 -5.95 6.45
C ARG A 140 -6.41 -6.16 6.70
N GLU A 141 -5.52 -5.43 6.02
CA GLU A 141 -4.07 -5.53 6.17
C GLU A 141 -3.62 -5.19 7.61
N LEU A 142 -4.23 -4.16 8.25
CA LEU A 142 -3.93 -3.85 9.65
C LEU A 142 -4.28 -4.99 10.61
N ARG A 143 -5.36 -5.72 10.35
CA ARG A 143 -5.75 -6.88 11.16
C ARG A 143 -4.87 -8.09 10.88
N GLU A 144 -4.54 -8.34 9.62
CA GLU A 144 -3.71 -9.47 9.19
C GLU A 144 -2.27 -9.31 9.65
N GLU A 145 -1.64 -8.16 9.36
CA GLU A 145 -0.22 -7.96 9.64
C GLU A 145 0.08 -7.57 11.09
N TRP A 146 -0.85 -6.88 11.79
CA TRP A 146 -0.58 -6.29 13.12
C TRP A 146 -1.60 -6.64 14.20
N SER A 147 -2.69 -7.33 13.85
CA SER A 147 -3.80 -7.67 14.76
C SER A 147 -4.43 -6.44 15.43
N VAL A 148 -4.51 -5.30 14.74
CA VAL A 148 -5.05 -4.04 15.29
C VAL A 148 -6.31 -3.58 14.57
N ILE A 149 -7.11 -2.79 15.29
CA ILE A 149 -8.25 -2.06 14.78
C ILE A 149 -8.02 -0.58 15.13
N PRO A 150 -7.95 0.31 14.14
CA PRO A 150 -7.73 1.73 14.39
C PRO A 150 -8.98 2.40 14.98
N GLU A 151 -8.78 3.41 15.81
CA GLU A 151 -9.85 4.32 16.26
C GLU A 151 -10.22 5.34 15.16
N ARG A 152 -9.23 5.73 14.36
CA ARG A 152 -9.39 6.65 13.24
C ARG A 152 -8.54 6.20 12.06
N LEU A 153 -9.13 6.27 10.86
CA LEU A 153 -8.47 6.03 9.59
C LEU A 153 -8.75 7.21 8.66
N THR A 154 -7.71 7.70 8.00
CA THR A 154 -7.81 8.70 6.94
C THR A 154 -6.98 8.27 5.75
N VAL A 155 -7.39 8.70 4.55
CA VAL A 155 -6.63 8.52 3.31
C VAL A 155 -5.90 9.83 3.03
N GLU A 156 -4.59 9.81 3.07
CA GLU A 156 -3.74 11.00 3.02
C GLU A 156 -3.30 11.38 1.60
N ALA A 157 -3.05 10.35 0.78
CA ALA A 157 -2.55 10.58 -0.57
C ALA A 157 -2.77 9.37 -1.48
N MET A 158 -2.73 9.62 -2.77
CA MET A 158 -2.57 8.60 -3.81
C MET A 158 -1.31 8.89 -4.62
N VAL A 159 -0.42 7.91 -4.74
CA VAL A 159 0.88 8.04 -5.42
C VAL A 159 1.06 6.95 -6.45
N CYS A 160 1.61 7.29 -7.60
CA CYS A 160 2.11 6.30 -8.55
C CYS A 160 3.63 6.14 -8.35
N LEU A 161 4.05 4.92 -8.08
CA LEU A 161 5.47 4.58 -7.94
C LEU A 161 6.17 4.53 -9.31
N PRO A 162 7.51 4.63 -9.36
CA PRO A 162 8.27 4.46 -10.61
C PRO A 162 8.04 3.11 -11.30
N SER A 163 7.60 2.09 -10.56
CA SER A 163 7.21 0.78 -11.11
C SER A 163 5.86 0.80 -11.83
N GLY A 164 5.05 1.84 -11.70
CA GLY A 164 3.68 1.88 -12.18
C GLY A 164 2.64 1.32 -11.21
N VAL A 165 3.03 0.87 -10.02
CA VAL A 165 2.10 0.54 -8.92
C VAL A 165 1.52 1.83 -8.37
N VAL A 166 0.21 1.85 -8.17
CA VAL A 166 -0.48 2.95 -7.49
C VAL A 166 -0.70 2.59 -6.03
N LEU A 167 -0.21 3.42 -5.13
CA LEU A 167 -0.44 3.30 -3.69
C LEU A 167 -1.49 4.30 -3.24
N LEU A 168 -2.53 3.81 -2.57
CA LEU A 168 -3.37 4.64 -1.72
C LEU A 168 -2.76 4.62 -0.32
N VAL A 169 -2.36 5.79 0.17
CA VAL A 169 -1.66 5.93 1.46
C VAL A 169 -2.67 6.40 2.50
N GLY A 170 -2.87 5.58 3.52
CA GLY A 170 -3.70 5.88 4.68
C GLY A 170 -2.89 6.14 5.94
N MET A 171 -3.51 6.77 6.91
CA MET A 171 -3.00 6.92 8.27
C MET A 171 -4.04 6.42 9.27
N ALA A 172 -3.64 5.44 10.07
CA ALA A 172 -4.43 4.84 11.12
C ALA A 172 -3.91 5.27 12.48
N TRP A 173 -4.80 5.72 13.36
CA TRP A 173 -4.50 6.04 14.74
C TRP A 173 -5.06 4.96 15.64
N LEU A 174 -4.22 4.39 16.48
CA LEU A 174 -4.63 3.38 17.46
C LEU A 174 -5.11 4.03 18.75
N PRO A 175 -6.09 3.41 19.44
CA PRO A 175 -6.48 3.85 20.77
C PRO A 175 -5.33 3.71 21.77
N ASP A 176 -5.39 4.48 22.86
CA ASP A 176 -4.40 4.39 23.93
C ASP A 176 -4.29 2.96 24.50
N GLY A 177 -3.06 2.51 24.72
CA GLY A 177 -2.78 1.18 25.21
C GLY A 177 -3.03 0.03 24.23
N ALA A 178 -3.29 0.31 22.96
CA ALA A 178 -3.42 -0.72 21.92
C ALA A 178 -2.16 -1.59 21.86
N LYS A 179 -2.37 -2.91 21.78
CA LYS A 179 -1.28 -3.88 21.61
C LYS A 179 -1.18 -4.30 20.15
N VAL A 180 0.02 -4.26 19.61
CA VAL A 180 0.31 -4.78 18.27
C VAL A 180 0.89 -6.18 18.38
N SER A 181 0.51 -7.05 17.45
CA SER A 181 1.07 -8.39 17.31
C SER A 181 1.40 -8.58 15.83
N PRO A 182 2.70 -8.51 15.46
CA PRO A 182 3.10 -8.70 14.07
C PRO A 182 2.81 -10.15 13.63
N ASP A 183 2.51 -10.30 12.37
CA ASP A 183 2.43 -11.58 11.70
C ASP A 183 3.82 -12.09 11.30
N HIS A 184 3.86 -13.13 10.46
CA HIS A 184 5.10 -13.74 9.96
C HIS A 184 5.79 -12.94 8.84
N GLU A 185 5.16 -11.89 8.32
CA GLU A 185 5.77 -10.99 7.34
C GLU A 185 6.76 -10.00 7.96
N HIS A 186 6.77 -9.90 9.31
CA HIS A 186 7.63 -9.00 10.04
C HIS A 186 8.54 -9.75 11.01
N ASP A 187 9.87 -9.66 10.79
CA ASP A 187 10.88 -10.26 11.68
C ASP A 187 11.05 -9.48 12.98
N GLU A 188 10.75 -8.20 12.98
CA GLU A 188 10.96 -7.25 14.07
C GLU A 188 10.03 -6.05 13.92
N PHE A 189 9.66 -5.40 15.03
CA PHE A 189 8.95 -4.13 15.00
C PHE A 189 9.44 -3.17 16.09
N ALA A 190 9.19 -1.88 15.88
CA ALA A 190 9.50 -0.82 16.83
C ALA A 190 8.50 0.33 16.71
N TRP A 191 8.34 1.06 17.81
CA TRP A 191 7.70 2.36 17.81
C TRP A 191 8.76 3.44 17.64
N TRP A 192 8.71 4.13 16.50
CA TRP A 192 9.62 5.24 16.23
C TRP A 192 9.04 6.55 16.74
N PRO A 193 9.90 7.51 17.17
CA PRO A 193 9.45 8.79 17.69
C PRO A 193 8.44 9.51 16.79
N ALA A 194 7.55 10.32 17.40
CA ALA A 194 6.61 11.16 16.65
C ALA A 194 7.32 12.14 15.71
N ASP A 195 8.47 12.67 16.15
CA ASP A 195 9.34 13.53 15.35
C ASP A 195 10.25 12.69 14.44
N VAL A 196 10.06 12.84 13.13
CA VAL A 196 10.80 12.13 12.07
C VAL A 196 12.31 12.37 12.13
N GLU A 197 12.74 13.54 12.60
CA GLU A 197 14.16 13.86 12.74
C GLU A 197 14.85 12.97 13.80
N GLN A 198 14.08 12.45 14.75
CA GLN A 198 14.57 11.57 15.80
C GLN A 198 14.50 10.09 15.45
N TRP A 199 14.09 9.73 14.25
CA TRP A 199 14.01 8.34 13.82
C TRP A 199 15.41 7.70 13.80
N PRO A 200 15.50 6.38 14.05
CA PRO A 200 16.77 5.67 14.07
C PRO A 200 17.43 5.62 12.68
N ALA A 201 18.72 5.29 12.64
CA ALA A 201 19.50 5.25 11.39
C ALA A 201 18.97 4.24 10.37
N GLU A 202 18.23 3.24 10.82
CA GLU A 202 17.55 2.22 10.01
C GLU A 202 16.41 2.80 9.15
N ALA A 203 15.86 3.96 9.54
CA ALA A 203 14.92 4.71 8.72
C ALA A 203 15.67 5.30 7.53
N ASP A 204 15.54 4.67 6.38
CA ASP A 204 16.14 5.17 5.14
C ASP A 204 15.48 6.47 4.64
N GLU A 205 16.13 7.13 3.69
CA GLU A 205 15.66 8.42 3.17
C GLU A 205 14.23 8.37 2.60
N PRO A 206 13.79 7.34 1.83
CA PRO A 206 12.40 7.22 1.40
C PRO A 206 11.38 7.18 2.55
N LEU A 207 11.69 6.47 3.64
CA LEU A 207 10.81 6.42 4.81
C LEU A 207 10.74 7.78 5.52
N ARG A 208 11.88 8.44 5.72
CA ARG A 208 11.93 9.78 6.33
C ARG A 208 11.16 10.81 5.52
N ARG A 209 11.30 10.78 4.19
CA ARG A 209 10.54 11.65 3.29
C ARG A 209 9.03 11.39 3.40
N MET A 210 8.61 10.14 3.44
CA MET A 210 7.21 9.79 3.62
C MET A 210 6.69 10.25 4.99
N GLY A 211 7.42 9.99 6.07
CA GLY A 211 7.06 10.46 7.41
C GLY A 211 6.95 11.99 7.48
N ALA A 212 7.89 12.71 6.91
CA ALA A 212 7.84 14.17 6.84
C ALA A 212 6.60 14.67 6.08
N LEU A 213 6.29 14.09 4.92
CA LEU A 213 5.09 14.46 4.15
C LEU A 213 3.78 14.21 4.90
N LEU A 214 3.70 13.13 5.69
CA LEU A 214 2.53 12.77 6.48
C LEU A 214 2.45 13.50 7.83
N SER A 215 3.52 14.14 8.28
CA SER A 215 3.52 14.93 9.53
C SER A 215 2.89 16.33 9.37
N TYR A 216 2.70 16.81 8.14
CA TYR A 216 2.12 18.12 7.84
C TYR A 216 0.61 18.08 7.60
N THR A 217 -0.06 16.98 7.99
CA THR A 217 -1.53 16.81 7.87
C THR A 217 -2.25 16.97 9.20
#